data_010d1f324e668cac6fbf85e48acc4205
#
_entry.id   010d1f324e668cac6fbf85e48acc4205
#
_cell.length_a   1.000
_cell.length_b   1.000
_cell.length_c   1.000
_cell.angle_alpha   90.00
_cell.angle_beta   90.00
_cell.angle_gamma   90.00
#
_symmetry.space_group_name_H-M   'P 1'
#
loop_
_entity.id
_entity.type
_entity.pdbx_description
1 polymer ?
#
loop_
_entity_poly.entity_id
_entity_poly.type
_entity_poly.pdbx_seq_one_letter_code
_entity_poly.pdbx_strand_id
1 'polypeptide(L)'
;MSETKTLLHADPKAETFSYKIEETAEHLTVVKIERSADRHWHYHVTAERLVDVAGRHAGDILEGDAQGFATADEAIVAARAQARTLLAGDPDA
;
A
#
# COMPACT_ATOMS: atom_id res chain seq x y z
N MET A 1 -16.02 -6.91 -10.48
CA MET A 1 -14.64 -7.35 -10.65
C MET A 1 -13.92 -7.26 -9.30
N SER A 2 -13.33 -8.33 -8.88
CA SER A 2 -12.62 -8.33 -7.61
C SER A 2 -11.23 -7.72 -7.77
N GLU A 3 -10.83 -6.94 -6.78
CA GLU A 3 -9.46 -6.44 -6.71
C GLU A 3 -8.59 -7.54 -6.12
N THR A 4 -7.50 -7.84 -6.79
CA THR A 4 -6.59 -8.88 -6.34
C THR A 4 -5.51 -8.31 -5.42
N LYS A 5 -5.04 -9.14 -4.51
CA LYS A 5 -3.88 -8.84 -3.71
C LYS A 5 -3.07 -10.11 -3.52
N THR A 6 -1.77 -9.96 -3.44
CA THR A 6 -0.86 -11.08 -3.23
C THR A 6 -0.21 -10.94 -1.86
N LEU A 7 -0.36 -11.95 -1.02
CA LEU A 7 0.27 -11.95 0.31
C LEU A 7 1.79 -12.08 0.14
N LEU A 8 2.52 -11.12 0.71
CA LEU A 8 3.98 -11.11 0.69
C LEU A 8 4.56 -11.59 2.03
N HIS A 9 3.89 -11.24 3.12
CA HIS A 9 4.36 -11.59 4.45
C HIS A 9 3.17 -11.61 5.41
N ALA A 10 3.20 -12.54 6.36
CA ALA A 10 2.20 -12.64 7.40
C ALA A 10 2.87 -12.97 8.72
N ASP A 11 2.54 -12.22 9.76
CA ASP A 11 2.91 -12.53 11.14
C ASP A 11 1.62 -12.54 11.97
N PRO A 12 0.95 -13.71 12.07
CA PRO A 12 -0.31 -13.78 12.81
C PRO A 12 -0.19 -13.42 14.28
N LYS A 13 0.96 -13.64 14.91
CA LYS A 13 1.17 -13.30 16.31
C LYS A 13 1.19 -11.79 16.53
N ALA A 14 1.84 -11.08 15.62
CA ALA A 14 1.87 -9.61 15.66
C ALA A 14 0.66 -9.00 14.95
N GLU A 15 -0.19 -9.82 14.34
CA GLU A 15 -1.33 -9.38 13.54
C GLU A 15 -0.91 -8.37 12.48
N THR A 16 0.19 -8.68 11.78
CA THR A 16 0.78 -7.84 10.74
C THR A 16 0.82 -8.62 9.43
N PHE A 17 0.34 -8.00 8.36
CA PHE A 17 0.28 -8.64 7.04
C PHE A 17 0.71 -7.64 5.97
N SER A 18 1.46 -8.11 4.98
CA SER A 18 1.88 -7.27 3.84
C SER A 18 1.38 -7.89 2.55
N TYR A 19 0.81 -7.07 1.68
CA TYR A 19 0.27 -7.49 0.40
C TYR A 19 0.79 -6.61 -0.72
N LYS A 20 1.06 -7.25 -1.87
CA LYS A 20 1.22 -6.52 -3.12
C LYS A 20 -0.19 -6.29 -3.66
N ILE A 21 -0.59 -5.04 -3.83
CA ILE A 21 -1.94 -4.70 -4.28
C ILE A 21 -2.00 -4.23 -5.73
N GLU A 22 -0.86 -3.83 -6.29
CA GLU A 22 -0.77 -3.47 -7.69
C GLU A 22 0.68 -3.51 -8.15
N GLU A 23 0.89 -3.92 -9.38
CA GLU A 23 2.20 -3.87 -10.02
C GLU A 23 2.02 -3.48 -11.47
N THR A 24 2.72 -2.44 -11.89
CA THR A 24 2.76 -2.01 -13.29
C THR A 24 4.22 -2.00 -13.73
N ALA A 25 4.46 -1.65 -15.01
CA ALA A 25 5.83 -1.52 -15.50
C ALA A 25 6.60 -0.41 -14.77
N GLU A 26 5.91 0.56 -14.18
CA GLU A 26 6.50 1.76 -13.61
C GLU A 26 6.49 1.79 -12.07
N HIS A 27 5.52 1.12 -11.44
CA HIS A 27 5.35 1.18 -9.99
C HIS A 27 4.97 -0.17 -9.39
N LEU A 28 5.46 -0.39 -8.17
CA LEU A 28 5.05 -1.51 -7.33
C LEU A 28 4.39 -0.93 -6.08
N THR A 29 3.15 -1.32 -5.83
CA THR A 29 2.38 -0.84 -4.69
C THR A 29 2.16 -1.95 -3.68
N VAL A 30 2.61 -1.71 -2.45
CA VAL A 30 2.53 -2.67 -1.35
C VAL A 30 1.84 -1.99 -0.17
N VAL A 31 0.96 -2.73 0.49
CA VAL A 31 0.34 -2.28 1.73
C VAL A 31 0.73 -3.21 2.86
N LYS A 32 1.11 -2.63 3.98
CA LYS A 32 1.27 -3.34 5.25
C LYS A 32 0.10 -2.95 6.13
N ILE A 33 -0.61 -3.93 6.66
CA ILE A 33 -1.67 -3.68 7.63
C ILE A 33 -1.27 -4.30 8.97
N GLU A 34 -1.69 -3.64 10.05
CA GLU A 34 -1.36 -4.08 11.39
C GLU A 34 -2.53 -3.75 12.31
N ARG A 35 -2.83 -4.66 13.22
CA ARG A 35 -3.85 -4.42 14.23
C ARG A 35 -3.19 -3.84 15.48
N SER A 36 -3.69 -2.71 15.93
CA SER A 36 -3.16 -2.05 17.13
C SER A 36 -3.81 -2.59 18.40
N ALA A 37 -3.25 -2.19 19.55
CA ALA A 37 -3.71 -2.65 20.85
C ALA A 37 -5.17 -2.25 21.14
N ASP A 38 -5.68 -1.22 20.51
CA ASP A 38 -7.07 -0.77 20.64
C ASP A 38 -8.05 -1.54 19.76
N ARG A 39 -7.56 -2.59 19.10
CA ARG A 39 -8.31 -3.47 18.21
C ARG A 39 -8.76 -2.84 16.90
N HIS A 40 -8.14 -1.73 16.52
CA HIS A 40 -8.35 -1.12 15.21
C HIS A 40 -7.17 -1.45 14.31
N TRP A 41 -7.44 -1.47 13.01
CA TRP A 41 -6.42 -1.72 12.00
C TRP A 41 -5.86 -0.42 11.46
N HIS A 42 -4.59 -0.43 11.12
CA HIS A 42 -3.98 0.66 10.39
C HIS A 42 -3.21 0.11 9.19
N TYR A 43 -2.94 0.98 8.24
CA TYR A 43 -2.17 0.60 7.07
C TYR A 43 -1.02 1.56 6.85
N HIS A 44 0.01 1.04 6.19
CA HIS A 44 1.08 1.82 5.59
C HIS A 44 1.19 1.35 4.15
N VAL A 45 0.95 2.23 3.19
CA VAL A 45 1.01 1.92 1.77
C VAL A 45 2.20 2.60 1.16
N THR A 46 2.92 1.88 0.30
CA THR A 46 4.06 2.41 -0.43
C THR A 46 3.87 2.13 -1.91
N ALA A 47 4.26 3.10 -2.74
CA ALA A 47 4.33 2.92 -4.19
C ALA A 47 5.77 3.23 -4.58
N GLU A 48 6.49 2.19 -4.98
CA GLU A 48 7.90 2.31 -5.36
C GLU A 48 8.02 2.49 -6.86
N ARG A 49 8.80 3.46 -7.28
CA ARG A 49 9.10 3.66 -8.70
C ARG A 49 10.11 2.62 -9.15
N LEU A 50 9.80 1.92 -10.24
CA LEU A 50 10.63 0.85 -10.75
C LEU A 50 11.57 1.27 -11.88
N VAL A 51 11.33 2.44 -12.48
CA VAL A 51 12.11 2.94 -13.61
C VAL A 51 12.41 4.42 -13.44
N ASP A 52 13.48 4.88 -14.10
CA ASP A 52 13.79 6.32 -14.14
C ASP A 52 12.90 6.99 -15.17
N VAL A 53 12.29 8.13 -14.78
CA VAL A 53 11.43 8.91 -15.66
C VAL A 53 11.61 10.40 -15.37
N ALA A 54 11.95 11.18 -16.39
CA ALA A 54 11.88 12.66 -16.36
C ALA A 54 12.45 13.29 -15.09
N GLY A 55 13.66 12.90 -14.69
CA GLY A 55 14.32 13.44 -13.50
C GLY A 55 13.93 12.76 -12.19
N ARG A 56 13.08 11.75 -12.26
CA ARG A 56 12.72 10.92 -11.11
C ARG A 56 13.44 9.59 -11.20
N HIS A 57 13.79 9.00 -10.08
CA HIS A 57 14.67 7.86 -10.03
C HIS A 57 13.96 6.59 -9.60
N ALA A 58 14.35 5.46 -10.20
CA ALA A 58 13.96 4.15 -9.70
C ALA A 58 14.36 4.03 -8.23
N GLY A 59 13.48 3.44 -7.42
CA GLY A 59 13.68 3.35 -5.99
C GLY A 59 13.03 4.46 -5.17
N ASP A 60 12.56 5.52 -5.81
CA ASP A 60 11.80 6.57 -5.12
C ASP A 60 10.49 5.98 -4.60
N ILE A 61 10.12 6.35 -3.39
CA ILE A 61 8.94 5.81 -2.73
C ILE A 61 7.96 6.92 -2.37
N LEU A 62 6.72 6.73 -2.80
CA LEU A 62 5.58 7.51 -2.33
C LEU A 62 4.91 6.70 -1.23
N GLU A 63 4.53 7.33 -0.14
CA GLU A 63 3.95 6.58 0.97
C GLU A 63 2.83 7.33 1.66
N GLY A 64 1.96 6.57 2.32
CA GLY A 64 0.88 7.11 3.11
C GLY A 64 0.46 6.12 4.16
N ASP A 65 -0.21 6.61 5.20
CA ASP A 65 -0.74 5.77 6.25
C ASP A 65 -2.05 6.33 6.81
N ALA A 66 -2.79 5.48 7.50
CA ALA A 66 -3.97 5.87 8.23
C ALA A 66 -4.34 4.76 9.22
N GLN A 67 -5.12 5.11 10.23
CA GLN A 67 -5.50 4.19 11.28
C GLN A 67 -6.97 4.36 11.65
N GLY A 68 -7.48 3.47 12.51
CA GLY A 68 -8.84 3.58 13.00
C GLY A 68 -9.86 2.76 12.22
N PHE A 69 -9.41 1.79 11.42
CA PHE A 69 -10.32 0.94 10.66
C PHE A 69 -10.81 -0.23 11.50
N ALA A 70 -12.08 -0.55 11.40
CA ALA A 70 -12.69 -1.63 12.18
C ALA A 70 -12.23 -3.02 11.71
N THR A 71 -11.92 -3.17 10.43
CA THR A 71 -11.49 -4.45 9.88
C THR A 71 -10.27 -4.29 8.98
N ALA A 72 -9.55 -5.41 8.79
CA ALA A 72 -8.42 -5.44 7.86
C ALA A 72 -8.85 -5.10 6.44
N ASP A 73 -10.01 -5.59 5.99
CA ASP A 73 -10.50 -5.30 4.64
C ASP A 73 -10.77 -3.82 4.44
N GLU A 74 -11.33 -3.15 5.44
CA GLU A 74 -11.54 -1.69 5.35
C GLU A 74 -10.22 -0.94 5.22
N ALA A 75 -9.20 -1.37 5.97
CA ALA A 75 -7.88 -0.77 5.88
C ALA A 75 -7.28 -0.96 4.48
N ILE A 76 -7.42 -2.14 3.89
CA ILE A 76 -6.91 -2.43 2.56
C ILE A 76 -7.63 -1.59 1.49
N VAL A 77 -8.95 -1.48 1.58
CA VAL A 77 -9.73 -0.66 0.64
C VAL A 77 -9.28 0.80 0.71
N ALA A 78 -9.12 1.32 1.93
CA ALA A 78 -8.65 2.69 2.12
C ALA A 78 -7.21 2.88 1.59
N ALA A 79 -6.35 1.87 1.79
CA ALA A 79 -4.98 1.92 1.28
C ALA A 79 -4.94 1.96 -0.24
N ARG A 80 -5.81 1.18 -0.93
CA ARG A 80 -5.91 1.23 -2.39
C ARG A 80 -6.32 2.60 -2.88
N ALA A 81 -7.29 3.22 -2.21
CA ALA A 81 -7.74 4.56 -2.57
C ALA A 81 -6.62 5.58 -2.39
N GLN A 82 -5.87 5.49 -1.30
CA GLN A 82 -4.74 6.39 -1.08
C GLN A 82 -3.62 6.15 -2.08
N ALA A 83 -3.35 4.90 -2.45
CA ALA A 83 -2.35 4.58 -3.46
C ALA A 83 -2.69 5.25 -4.80
N ARG A 84 -3.95 5.21 -5.21
CA ARG A 84 -4.40 5.88 -6.43
C ARG A 84 -4.17 7.39 -6.35
N THR A 85 -4.43 7.99 -5.19
CA THR A 85 -4.19 9.42 -4.97
C THR A 85 -2.70 9.75 -5.03
N LEU A 86 -1.87 8.92 -4.41
CA LEU A 86 -0.41 9.11 -4.44
C LEU A 86 0.12 9.06 -5.88
N LEU A 87 -0.33 8.06 -6.65
CA LEU A 87 0.11 7.90 -8.03
C LEU A 87 -0.43 9.01 -8.93
N ALA A 88 -1.67 9.46 -8.70
CA ALA A 88 -2.25 10.56 -9.46
C ALA A 88 -1.52 11.89 -9.20
N GLY A 89 -0.92 12.05 -8.02
CA GLY A 89 -0.13 13.23 -7.68
C GLY A 89 1.29 13.18 -8.26
N ASP A 90 1.72 12.05 -8.81
CA ASP A 90 3.00 11.91 -9.48
C ASP A 90 2.82 12.32 -10.94
N PRO A 91 3.41 13.43 -11.39
CA PRO A 91 3.16 13.93 -12.76
C PRO A 91 3.59 12.96 -13.87
N ASP A 92 4.38 11.94 -13.54
CA ASP A 92 4.82 10.94 -14.51
C ASP A 92 4.13 9.59 -14.33
N ALA A 93 3.12 9.54 -13.49
CA ALA A 93 2.38 8.30 -13.25
C ALA A 93 1.26 8.11 -14.25
#